data_c0623114e636445195437a056038e107
#
_entry.id   c0623114e636445195437a056038e107
#
_cell.length_a   1.000
_cell.length_b   1.000
_cell.length_c   1.000
_cell.angle_alpha   90.00
_cell.angle_beta   90.00
_cell.angle_gamma   90.00
#
_symmetry.space_group_name_H-M   'P 1'
#
loop_
_entity.id
_entity.type
_entity.pdbx_description
1 polymer ?
#
loop_
_entity_poly.entity_id
_entity_poly.type
_entity_poly.pdbx_seq_one_letter_code
_entity_poly.pdbx_strand_id
1 'polypeptide(L)'
;MTLVVVEHGHFLVIPPHFDGNNYAYWKVRMKAFLKSIDERVWNFVEYGWERPTTLVSEWQTSQKEAATFNSKAMSAIFNAVYMEEFKRISNVEVTHIAWNILQTVHEGTKAVKINKLQQLTTRFESIRMSDDESFDEFYAKLNDIVNSAYILGEIYDQPKIVRKILRSFTKDFRPKVTAITESKDMDSIPVNELVGSL
;
A
#
# COMPACT_ATOMS: atom_id res chain seq x y z
N MET A 1 -12.40 -7.66 8.04
CA MET A 1 -12.97 -8.78 7.26
C MET A 1 -14.33 -9.08 7.86
N THR A 2 -15.41 -8.73 7.16
CA THR A 2 -16.78 -8.95 7.66
C THR A 2 -17.21 -10.32 7.18
N LEU A 3 -17.42 -11.24 8.13
CA LEU A 3 -17.98 -12.59 7.87
C LEU A 3 -19.50 -12.49 7.98
N VAL A 4 -20.21 -12.81 6.91
CA VAL A 4 -21.65 -13.01 6.93
C VAL A 4 -21.89 -14.52 6.99
N VAL A 5 -22.46 -15.00 8.08
CA VAL A 5 -22.83 -16.42 8.24
C VAL A 5 -24.18 -16.62 7.55
N VAL A 6 -24.22 -17.48 6.54
CA VAL A 6 -25.45 -17.94 5.92
C VAL A 6 -25.83 -19.29 6.52
N GLU A 7 -27.11 -19.56 6.70
CA GLU A 7 -27.70 -20.69 7.46
C GLU A 7 -27.24 -22.12 7.07
N HIS A 8 -26.28 -22.28 6.18
CA HIS A 8 -25.78 -23.59 5.74
C HIS A 8 -24.25 -23.72 5.89
N GLY A 9 -23.62 -22.97 6.80
CA GLY A 9 -22.21 -23.16 7.13
C GLY A 9 -21.21 -22.72 6.06
N HIS A 10 -21.63 -22.02 5.01
CA HIS A 10 -20.74 -21.43 4.02
C HIS A 10 -20.35 -20.01 4.46
N PHE A 11 -19.08 -19.80 4.71
CA PHE A 11 -18.53 -18.46 4.94
C PHE A 11 -18.45 -17.74 3.59
N LEU A 12 -19.30 -16.73 3.38
CA LEU A 12 -19.13 -15.81 2.27
C LEU A 12 -17.97 -14.87 2.59
N VAL A 13 -16.86 -15.06 1.92
CA VAL A 13 -15.73 -14.14 1.99
C VAL A 13 -16.04 -12.98 1.05
N ILE A 14 -16.47 -11.84 1.62
CA ILE A 14 -16.83 -10.64 0.86
C ILE A 14 -15.55 -9.83 0.59
N PRO A 15 -15.30 -9.41 -0.67
CA PRO A 15 -14.18 -8.57 -0.99
C PRO A 15 -14.26 -7.22 -0.24
N PRO A 16 -13.11 -6.61 0.10
CA PRO A 16 -13.09 -5.30 0.75
C PRO A 16 -13.70 -4.25 -0.19
N HIS A 17 -14.73 -3.55 0.28
CA HIS A 17 -15.43 -2.55 -0.52
C HIS A 17 -14.62 -1.26 -0.65
N PHE A 18 -14.62 -0.65 -1.84
CA PHE A 18 -13.99 0.62 -2.17
C PHE A 18 -15.06 1.66 -2.52
N ASP A 19 -15.14 2.69 -1.71
CA ASP A 19 -16.10 3.80 -1.82
C ASP A 19 -15.54 5.04 -2.53
N GLY A 20 -14.34 4.95 -3.09
CA GLY A 20 -13.61 6.07 -3.71
C GLY A 20 -12.58 6.74 -2.80
N ASN A 21 -12.59 6.45 -1.50
CA ASN A 21 -11.68 7.01 -0.52
C ASN A 21 -10.61 6.00 -0.09
N ASN A 22 -9.45 6.49 0.35
CA ASN A 22 -8.36 5.66 0.89
C ASN A 22 -7.95 4.50 -0.02
N TYR A 23 -7.78 4.75 -1.30
CA TYR A 23 -7.41 3.74 -2.30
C TYR A 23 -6.20 2.89 -1.87
N ALA A 24 -5.17 3.50 -1.29
CA ALA A 24 -3.98 2.79 -0.85
C ALA A 24 -4.30 1.72 0.21
N TYR A 25 -5.16 2.03 1.16
CA TYR A 25 -5.64 1.07 2.17
C TYR A 25 -6.47 -0.06 1.55
N TRP A 26 -7.42 0.31 0.67
CA TRP A 26 -8.22 -0.67 -0.06
C TRP A 26 -7.35 -1.59 -0.92
N LYS A 27 -6.39 -1.05 -1.65
CA LYS A 27 -5.46 -1.79 -2.52
C LYS A 27 -4.73 -2.90 -1.77
N VAL A 28 -4.19 -2.62 -0.59
CA VAL A 28 -3.49 -3.62 0.24
C VAL A 28 -4.44 -4.73 0.68
N ARG A 29 -5.65 -4.38 1.14
CA ARG A 29 -6.65 -5.35 1.56
C ARG A 29 -7.17 -6.19 0.39
N MET A 30 -7.40 -5.56 -0.77
CA MET A 30 -7.86 -6.26 -1.97
C MET A 30 -6.80 -7.21 -2.52
N LYS A 31 -5.51 -6.81 -2.49
CA LYS A 31 -4.39 -7.71 -2.82
C LYS A 31 -4.39 -8.94 -1.90
N ALA A 32 -4.49 -8.75 -0.60
CA ALA A 32 -4.55 -9.85 0.36
C ALA A 32 -5.77 -10.76 0.14
N PHE A 33 -6.92 -10.16 -0.18
CA PHE A 33 -8.14 -10.88 -0.52
C PHE A 33 -7.98 -11.75 -1.76
N LEU A 34 -7.45 -11.20 -2.87
CA LEU A 34 -7.23 -11.94 -4.12
C LEU A 34 -6.26 -13.11 -3.92
N LYS A 35 -5.18 -12.90 -3.16
CA LYS A 35 -4.25 -13.99 -2.78
C LYS A 35 -4.90 -15.05 -1.91
N SER A 36 -5.86 -14.69 -1.06
CA SER A 36 -6.58 -15.66 -0.24
C SER A 36 -7.54 -16.55 -1.04
N ILE A 37 -7.98 -16.11 -2.22
CA ILE A 37 -8.73 -16.97 -3.15
C ILE A 37 -7.79 -18.00 -3.77
N ASP A 38 -6.70 -17.55 -4.37
CA ASP A 38 -5.61 -18.35 -4.94
C ASP A 38 -4.47 -17.40 -5.33
N GLU A 39 -3.22 -17.75 -5.05
CA GLU A 39 -2.06 -16.94 -5.46
C GLU A 39 -2.04 -16.69 -6.99
N ARG A 40 -2.51 -17.65 -7.78
CA ARG A 40 -2.64 -17.52 -9.24
C ARG A 40 -3.62 -16.45 -9.66
N VAL A 41 -4.68 -16.20 -8.88
CA VAL A 41 -5.63 -15.08 -9.12
C VAL A 41 -4.89 -13.74 -9.05
N TRP A 42 -4.03 -13.55 -8.04
CA TRP A 42 -3.21 -12.35 -7.94
C TRP A 42 -2.19 -12.23 -9.08
N ASN A 43 -1.57 -13.32 -9.49
CA ASN A 43 -0.59 -13.31 -10.59
C ASN A 43 -1.18 -12.74 -11.88
N PHE A 44 -2.44 -13.03 -12.19
CA PHE A 44 -3.11 -12.46 -13.36
C PHE A 44 -3.43 -10.96 -13.21
N VAL A 45 -3.62 -10.47 -12.00
CA VAL A 45 -3.73 -9.03 -11.72
C VAL A 45 -2.38 -8.32 -11.87
N GLU A 46 -1.31 -8.96 -11.41
CA GLU A 46 0.04 -8.37 -11.38
C GLU A 46 0.72 -8.41 -12.76
N TYR A 47 0.65 -9.54 -13.45
CA TYR A 47 1.39 -9.78 -14.71
C TYR A 47 0.51 -9.73 -15.96
N GLY A 48 -0.79 -9.80 -15.81
CA GLY A 48 -1.74 -9.79 -16.91
C GLY A 48 -2.12 -11.17 -17.43
N TRP A 49 -3.06 -11.15 -18.35
CA TRP A 49 -3.55 -12.30 -19.11
C TRP A 49 -3.81 -11.87 -20.55
N GLU A 50 -3.38 -12.68 -21.49
CA GLU A 50 -3.71 -12.50 -22.89
C GLU A 50 -4.80 -13.50 -23.29
N ARG A 51 -5.93 -12.97 -23.79
CA ARG A 51 -7.00 -13.80 -24.30
C ARG A 51 -6.54 -14.48 -25.58
N PRO A 52 -6.61 -15.82 -25.68
CA PRO A 52 -6.33 -16.52 -26.93
C PRO A 52 -7.26 -16.05 -28.06
N THR A 53 -6.74 -15.92 -29.26
CA THR A 53 -7.47 -15.47 -30.45
C THR A 53 -8.33 -16.57 -31.07
N THR A 54 -8.10 -17.83 -30.69
CA THR A 54 -8.86 -19.01 -31.14
C THR A 54 -10.22 -19.11 -30.45
N LEU A 55 -11.10 -19.95 -30.97
CA LEU A 55 -12.39 -20.24 -30.33
C LEU A 55 -12.19 -20.92 -28.97
N VAL A 56 -13.05 -20.62 -28.01
CA VAL A 56 -12.98 -21.17 -26.64
C VAL A 56 -13.02 -22.71 -26.62
N SER A 57 -13.69 -23.31 -27.59
CA SER A 57 -13.70 -24.79 -27.77
C SER A 57 -12.34 -25.39 -28.06
N GLU A 58 -11.44 -24.61 -28.70
CA GLU A 58 -10.11 -25.02 -29.11
C GLU A 58 -9.04 -24.73 -28.05
N TRP A 59 -9.41 -24.04 -26.99
CA TRP A 59 -8.46 -23.69 -25.93
C TRP A 59 -7.94 -24.92 -25.20
N GLN A 60 -6.64 -24.93 -24.98
CA GLN A 60 -6.00 -25.91 -24.12
C GLN A 60 -6.46 -25.76 -22.67
N THR A 61 -6.30 -26.80 -21.87
CA THR A 61 -6.67 -26.79 -20.45
C THR A 61 -6.02 -25.64 -19.69
N SER A 62 -4.72 -25.36 -19.91
CA SER A 62 -4.00 -24.24 -19.30
C SER A 62 -4.60 -22.87 -19.66
N GLN A 63 -5.07 -22.69 -20.91
CA GLN A 63 -5.69 -21.46 -21.35
C GLN A 63 -7.09 -21.25 -20.69
N LYS A 64 -7.85 -22.34 -20.53
CA LYS A 64 -9.15 -22.32 -19.83
C LYS A 64 -8.97 -22.02 -18.34
N GLU A 65 -7.95 -22.60 -17.72
CA GLU A 65 -7.60 -22.29 -16.32
C GLU A 65 -7.19 -20.83 -16.14
N ALA A 66 -6.32 -20.31 -17.02
CA ALA A 66 -5.90 -18.91 -17.00
C ALA A 66 -7.10 -17.96 -17.13
N ALA A 67 -8.00 -18.22 -18.07
CA ALA A 67 -9.24 -17.46 -18.23
C ALA A 67 -10.12 -17.50 -16.96
N THR A 68 -10.18 -18.67 -16.30
CA THR A 68 -10.92 -18.84 -15.05
C THR A 68 -10.34 -17.98 -13.92
N PHE A 69 -9.01 -17.92 -13.77
CA PHE A 69 -8.35 -17.08 -12.77
C PHE A 69 -8.53 -15.59 -13.04
N ASN A 70 -8.39 -15.16 -14.31
CA ASN A 70 -8.71 -13.79 -14.70
C ASN A 70 -10.17 -13.44 -14.37
N SER A 71 -11.13 -14.34 -14.67
CA SER A 71 -12.55 -14.10 -14.39
C SER A 71 -12.85 -14.03 -12.88
N LYS A 72 -12.22 -14.88 -12.06
CA LYS A 72 -12.34 -14.81 -10.59
C LYS A 72 -11.84 -13.47 -10.04
N ALA A 73 -10.67 -13.03 -10.52
CA ALA A 73 -10.11 -11.74 -10.11
C ALA A 73 -11.01 -10.57 -10.54
N MET A 74 -11.51 -10.60 -11.79
CA MET A 74 -12.42 -9.58 -12.31
C MET A 74 -13.72 -9.50 -11.52
N SER A 75 -14.35 -10.64 -11.26
CA SER A 75 -15.57 -10.72 -10.45
C SER A 75 -15.33 -10.15 -9.04
N ALA A 76 -14.21 -10.49 -8.42
CA ALA A 76 -13.87 -9.97 -7.10
C ALA A 76 -13.69 -8.44 -7.10
N ILE A 77 -13.01 -7.87 -8.12
CA ILE A 77 -12.84 -6.42 -8.25
C ILE A 77 -14.16 -5.73 -8.52
N PHE A 78 -14.99 -6.25 -9.43
CA PHE A 78 -16.29 -5.67 -9.75
C PHE A 78 -17.21 -5.59 -8.51
N ASN A 79 -17.22 -6.64 -7.69
CA ASN A 79 -17.99 -6.67 -6.45
C ASN A 79 -17.38 -5.83 -5.31
N ALA A 80 -16.14 -5.39 -5.48
CA ALA A 80 -15.41 -4.61 -4.48
C ALA A 80 -15.50 -3.11 -4.67
N VAL A 81 -15.94 -2.63 -5.82
CA VAL A 81 -15.90 -1.20 -6.15
C VAL A 81 -17.29 -0.59 -6.22
N TYR A 82 -17.39 0.69 -5.86
CA TYR A 82 -18.62 1.46 -6.00
C TYR A 82 -18.93 1.78 -7.47
N MET A 83 -20.16 2.21 -7.75
CA MET A 83 -20.68 2.42 -9.10
C MET A 83 -19.80 3.31 -9.98
N GLU A 84 -19.23 4.39 -9.42
CA GLU A 84 -18.40 5.32 -10.20
C GLU A 84 -17.09 4.67 -10.65
N GLU A 85 -16.49 3.84 -9.82
CA GLU A 85 -15.28 3.10 -10.16
C GLU A 85 -15.59 1.92 -11.09
N PHE A 86 -16.73 1.26 -10.88
CA PHE A 86 -17.20 0.22 -11.77
C PHE A 86 -17.36 0.73 -13.21
N LYS A 87 -17.98 1.91 -13.41
CA LYS A 87 -18.14 2.51 -14.74
C LYS A 87 -16.81 2.67 -15.50
N ARG A 88 -15.71 2.90 -14.80
CA ARG A 88 -14.37 3.09 -15.38
C ARG A 88 -13.78 1.79 -15.94
N ILE A 89 -14.16 0.66 -15.36
CA ILE A 89 -13.57 -0.65 -15.66
C ILE A 89 -14.56 -1.64 -16.26
N SER A 90 -15.85 -1.28 -16.38
CA SER A 90 -16.92 -2.17 -16.83
C SER A 90 -16.72 -2.75 -18.24
N ASN A 91 -16.00 -2.04 -19.11
CA ASN A 91 -15.73 -2.45 -20.49
C ASN A 91 -14.42 -3.23 -20.66
N VAL A 92 -13.76 -3.61 -19.55
CA VAL A 92 -12.45 -4.26 -19.55
C VAL A 92 -12.62 -5.75 -19.23
N GLU A 93 -12.03 -6.61 -20.05
CA GLU A 93 -12.08 -8.08 -19.84
C GLU A 93 -10.82 -8.62 -19.11
N VAL A 94 -9.75 -7.85 -19.08
CA VAL A 94 -8.46 -8.25 -18.50
C VAL A 94 -8.27 -7.56 -17.16
N THR A 95 -8.16 -8.36 -16.11
CA THR A 95 -8.10 -7.85 -14.72
C THR A 95 -6.90 -6.93 -14.48
N HIS A 96 -5.75 -7.22 -15.10
CA HIS A 96 -4.56 -6.36 -15.02
C HIS A 96 -4.85 -4.93 -15.52
N ILE A 97 -5.60 -4.82 -16.62
CA ILE A 97 -5.97 -3.51 -17.19
C ILE A 97 -6.93 -2.78 -16.25
N ALA A 98 -7.96 -3.48 -15.73
CA ALA A 98 -8.90 -2.90 -14.78
C ALA A 98 -8.18 -2.39 -13.51
N TRP A 99 -7.26 -3.19 -12.96
CA TRP A 99 -6.45 -2.81 -11.82
C TRP A 99 -5.59 -1.57 -12.10
N ASN A 100 -4.94 -1.52 -13.25
CA ASN A 100 -4.09 -0.39 -13.65
C ASN A 100 -4.91 0.89 -13.88
N ILE A 101 -6.13 0.79 -14.40
CA ILE A 101 -7.05 1.95 -14.52
C ILE A 101 -7.35 2.51 -13.13
N LEU A 102 -7.81 1.68 -12.18
CA LEU A 102 -8.09 2.12 -10.82
C LEU A 102 -6.84 2.72 -10.16
N GLN A 103 -5.69 2.04 -10.31
CA GLN A 103 -4.44 2.54 -9.78
C GLN A 103 -4.04 3.91 -10.35
N THR A 104 -4.19 4.09 -11.66
CA THR A 104 -3.85 5.35 -12.33
C THR A 104 -4.78 6.48 -11.90
N VAL A 105 -6.07 6.21 -11.76
CA VAL A 105 -7.06 7.20 -11.31
C VAL A 105 -6.76 7.69 -9.90
N HIS A 106 -6.45 6.78 -8.97
CA HIS A 106 -6.33 7.11 -7.54
C HIS A 106 -4.90 7.43 -7.07
N GLU A 107 -3.90 6.84 -7.70
CA GLU A 107 -2.49 7.08 -7.36
C GLU A 107 -1.79 8.04 -8.33
N GLY A 108 -2.39 8.25 -9.51
CA GLY A 108 -1.79 9.00 -10.59
C GLY A 108 -0.86 8.16 -11.47
N THR A 109 -0.38 8.78 -12.53
CA THR A 109 0.59 8.17 -13.44
C THR A 109 1.93 7.92 -12.76
N LYS A 110 2.79 7.10 -13.36
CA LYS A 110 4.15 6.86 -12.87
C LYS A 110 4.92 8.17 -12.63
N ALA A 111 4.77 9.15 -13.51
CA ALA A 111 5.40 10.47 -13.37
C ALA A 111 4.88 11.22 -12.13
N VAL A 112 3.56 11.19 -11.88
CA VAL A 112 2.95 11.81 -10.68
C VAL A 112 3.44 11.13 -9.40
N LYS A 113 3.57 9.79 -9.39
CA LYS A 113 4.13 9.05 -8.25
C LYS A 113 5.58 9.45 -7.96
N ILE A 114 6.41 9.52 -9.00
CA ILE A 114 7.81 9.93 -8.88
C ILE A 114 7.90 11.34 -8.28
N ASN A 115 7.10 12.28 -8.78
CA ASN A 115 7.08 13.64 -8.26
C ASN A 115 6.63 13.70 -6.79
N LYS A 116 5.59 12.94 -6.41
CA LYS A 116 5.14 12.84 -5.02
C LYS A 116 6.23 12.25 -4.12
N LEU A 117 6.90 11.19 -4.55
CA LEU A 117 8.02 10.59 -3.81
C LEU A 117 9.17 11.58 -3.62
N GLN A 118 9.52 12.33 -4.65
CA GLN A 118 10.57 13.35 -4.57
C GLN A 118 10.19 14.47 -3.58
N GLN A 119 8.93 14.92 -3.57
CA GLN A 119 8.44 15.87 -2.58
C GLN A 119 8.49 15.30 -1.16
N LEU A 120 8.09 14.04 -0.96
CA LEU A 120 8.15 13.37 0.35
C LEU A 120 9.60 13.21 0.82
N THR A 121 10.53 12.86 -0.08
CA THR A 121 11.97 12.79 0.22
C THR A 121 12.51 14.16 0.65
N THR A 122 12.19 15.21 -0.07
CA THR A 122 12.57 16.58 0.28
C THR A 122 12.00 16.99 1.65
N ARG A 123 10.72 16.67 1.91
CA ARG A 123 10.08 16.91 3.22
C ARG A 123 10.76 16.11 4.33
N PHE A 124 11.06 14.83 4.09
CA PHE A 124 11.80 13.99 5.03
C PHE A 124 13.19 14.57 5.34
N GLU A 125 13.91 15.05 4.35
CA GLU A 125 15.25 15.63 4.54
C GLU A 125 15.19 16.99 5.27
N SER A 126 14.21 17.80 4.98
CA SER A 126 14.08 19.16 5.52
C SER A 126 13.38 19.22 6.88
N ILE A 127 12.53 18.26 7.24
CA ILE A 127 11.77 18.31 8.50
C ILE A 127 12.72 18.42 9.70
N ARG A 128 12.42 19.36 10.60
CA ARG A 128 13.09 19.58 11.88
C ARG A 128 12.03 19.86 12.93
N MET A 129 12.34 19.54 14.16
CA MET A 129 11.53 19.92 15.30
C MET A 129 11.68 21.43 15.55
N SER A 130 10.56 22.12 15.72
CA SER A 130 10.53 23.54 16.09
C SER A 130 10.71 23.72 17.60
N ASP A 131 11.14 24.91 18.04
CA ASP A 131 11.36 25.17 19.46
C ASP A 131 10.07 25.12 20.28
N ASP A 132 8.94 25.46 19.67
CA ASP A 132 7.61 25.44 20.31
C ASP A 132 6.84 24.11 20.10
N GLU A 133 7.48 23.11 19.51
CA GLU A 133 6.85 21.83 19.13
C GLU A 133 7.20 20.74 20.14
N SER A 134 6.20 19.95 20.53
CA SER A 134 6.44 18.74 21.30
C SER A 134 7.06 17.63 20.44
N PHE A 135 7.77 16.71 21.09
CA PHE A 135 8.33 15.55 20.39
C PHE A 135 7.23 14.71 19.70
N ASP A 136 6.08 14.52 20.35
CA ASP A 136 4.97 13.73 19.79
C ASP A 136 4.41 14.37 18.50
N GLU A 137 4.29 15.70 18.47
CA GLU A 137 3.83 16.41 17.27
C GLU A 137 4.83 16.31 16.13
N PHE A 138 6.12 16.47 16.42
CA PHE A 138 7.19 16.28 15.45
C PHE A 138 7.19 14.83 14.92
N TYR A 139 7.12 13.84 15.83
CA TYR A 139 7.14 12.43 15.46
C TYR A 139 5.91 12.04 14.62
N ALA A 140 4.74 12.57 14.94
CA ALA A 140 3.53 12.38 14.13
C ALA A 140 3.72 12.89 12.69
N LYS A 141 4.30 14.08 12.51
CA LYS A 141 4.61 14.63 11.18
C LYS A 141 5.64 13.79 10.42
N LEU A 142 6.67 13.31 11.09
CA LEU A 142 7.69 12.44 10.50
C LEU A 142 7.07 11.11 10.06
N ASN A 143 6.24 10.51 10.91
CA ASN A 143 5.55 9.26 10.65
C ASN A 143 4.58 9.37 9.47
N ASP A 144 3.87 10.50 9.33
CA ASP A 144 3.01 10.77 8.18
C ASP A 144 3.81 10.75 6.86
N ILE A 145 5.00 11.38 6.84
CA ILE A 145 5.89 11.36 5.68
C ILE A 145 6.36 9.94 5.36
N VAL A 146 6.81 9.19 6.38
CA VAL A 146 7.31 7.81 6.23
C VAL A 146 6.21 6.89 5.70
N ASN A 147 5.01 6.95 6.27
CA ASN A 147 3.85 6.15 5.85
C ASN A 147 3.39 6.53 4.43
N SER A 148 3.40 7.82 4.09
CA SER A 148 3.05 8.29 2.74
C SER A 148 4.05 7.79 1.69
N ALA A 149 5.34 7.77 2.01
CA ALA A 149 6.38 7.23 1.14
C ALA A 149 6.24 5.70 0.98
N TYR A 150 5.96 4.98 2.09
CA TYR A 150 5.72 3.53 2.08
C TYR A 150 4.56 3.13 1.16
N ILE A 151 3.45 3.88 1.21
CA ILE A 151 2.28 3.67 0.33
C ILE A 151 2.66 3.79 -1.16
N LEU A 152 3.61 4.66 -1.49
CA LEU A 152 4.12 4.85 -2.85
C LEU A 152 5.25 3.88 -3.23
N GLY A 153 5.64 2.99 -2.31
CA GLY A 153 6.63 1.92 -2.54
C GLY A 153 8.05 2.28 -2.10
N GLU A 154 8.26 3.43 -1.44
CA GLU A 154 9.56 3.80 -0.84
C GLU A 154 9.60 3.38 0.62
N ILE A 155 10.66 2.66 1.01
CA ILE A 155 10.83 2.17 2.38
C ILE A 155 12.01 2.89 3.02
N TYR A 156 11.74 3.63 4.08
CA TYR A 156 12.80 4.13 4.96
C TYR A 156 13.09 3.10 6.04
N ASP A 157 14.35 2.64 6.10
CA ASP A 157 14.79 1.70 7.13
C ASP A 157 14.85 2.35 8.52
N GLN A 158 14.81 1.51 9.56
CA GLN A 158 14.85 1.99 10.95
C GLN A 158 16.06 2.87 11.25
N PRO A 159 17.30 2.51 10.87
CA PRO A 159 18.46 3.35 11.10
C PRO A 159 18.34 4.74 10.47
N LYS A 160 17.77 4.85 9.28
CA LYS A 160 17.54 6.13 8.60
C LYS A 160 16.55 7.01 9.37
N ILE A 161 15.47 6.40 9.88
CA ILE A 161 14.46 7.11 10.70
C ILE A 161 15.08 7.57 12.03
N VAL A 162 15.80 6.69 12.73
CA VAL A 162 16.50 7.02 14.00
C VAL A 162 17.48 8.19 13.80
N ARG A 163 18.37 8.09 12.81
CA ARG A 163 19.31 9.18 12.49
C ARG A 163 18.60 10.49 12.16
N LYS A 164 17.43 10.41 11.49
CA LYS A 164 16.64 11.59 11.18
C LYS A 164 16.04 12.22 12.43
N ILE A 165 15.47 11.44 13.33
CA ILE A 165 14.94 11.92 14.62
C ILE A 165 16.05 12.65 15.39
N LEU A 166 17.20 12.00 15.61
CA LEU A 166 18.31 12.55 16.39
C LEU A 166 18.88 13.86 15.82
N ARG A 167 18.93 13.98 14.48
CA ARG A 167 19.40 15.19 13.78
C ARG A 167 18.36 16.31 13.71
N SER A 168 17.13 16.03 14.04
CA SER A 168 16.01 16.98 13.93
C SER A 168 15.71 17.71 15.23
N PHE A 169 16.31 17.28 16.33
CA PHE A 169 16.09 17.89 17.63
C PHE A 169 16.59 19.33 17.75
N THR A 170 15.91 20.10 18.58
CA THR A 170 16.31 21.43 19.01
C THR A 170 17.52 21.37 19.97
N LYS A 171 18.08 22.54 20.29
CA LYS A 171 19.25 22.61 21.16
C LYS A 171 18.99 22.05 22.57
N ASP A 172 17.78 22.10 23.06
CA ASP A 172 17.38 21.65 24.39
C ASP A 172 17.47 20.13 24.56
N PHE A 173 17.33 19.38 23.47
CA PHE A 173 17.48 17.93 23.46
C PHE A 173 18.93 17.44 23.30
N ARG A 174 19.92 18.34 23.07
CA ARG A 174 21.31 17.93 22.84
C ARG A 174 21.89 17.03 23.92
N PRO A 175 21.69 17.28 25.25
CA PRO A 175 22.22 16.38 26.27
C PRO A 175 21.69 14.96 26.16
N LYS A 176 20.36 14.80 25.86
CA LYS A 176 19.74 13.48 25.64
C LYS A 176 20.28 12.80 24.38
N VAL A 177 20.41 13.55 23.29
CA VAL A 177 20.97 13.04 22.02
C VAL A 177 22.38 12.53 22.24
N THR A 178 23.23 13.29 22.93
CA THR A 178 24.62 12.89 23.25
C THR A 178 24.63 11.61 24.07
N ALA A 179 23.85 11.54 25.15
CA ALA A 179 23.75 10.34 25.98
C ALA A 179 23.33 9.09 25.20
N ILE A 180 22.35 9.22 24.29
CA ILE A 180 21.89 8.12 23.44
C ILE A 180 22.97 7.70 22.44
N THR A 181 23.62 8.65 21.77
CA THR A 181 24.65 8.37 20.77
C THR A 181 25.92 7.77 21.35
N GLU A 182 26.25 8.07 22.62
CA GLU A 182 27.41 7.51 23.33
C GLU A 182 27.13 6.13 23.93
N SER A 183 25.85 5.83 24.27
CA SER A 183 25.47 4.62 24.99
C SER A 183 25.04 3.46 24.09
N LYS A 184 24.62 3.74 22.86
CA LYS A 184 24.00 2.76 21.95
C LYS A 184 24.49 2.90 20.52
N ASP A 185 24.57 1.76 19.83
CA ASP A 185 24.76 1.72 18.39
C ASP A 185 23.49 2.21 17.68
N MET A 186 23.55 3.35 17.01
CA MET A 186 22.41 3.99 16.33
C MET A 186 21.78 3.13 15.23
N ASP A 187 22.53 2.15 14.71
CA ASP A 187 22.02 1.26 13.66
C ASP A 187 21.18 0.10 14.24
N SER A 188 21.27 -0.13 15.55
CA SER A 188 20.56 -1.20 16.25
C SER A 188 19.39 -0.73 17.13
N ILE A 189 19.23 0.58 17.36
CA ILE A 189 18.16 1.11 18.22
C ILE A 189 16.80 0.99 17.51
N PRO A 190 15.81 0.29 18.09
CA PRO A 190 14.44 0.33 17.59
C PRO A 190 13.82 1.72 17.75
N VAL A 191 13.08 2.20 16.75
CA VAL A 191 12.46 3.54 16.80
C VAL A 191 11.54 3.69 18.03
N ASN A 192 10.79 2.65 18.39
CA ASN A 192 9.86 2.68 19.56
C ASN A 192 10.64 2.83 20.88
N GLU A 193 11.84 2.25 21.01
CA GLU A 193 12.68 2.40 22.17
C GLU A 193 13.26 3.82 22.28
N LEU A 194 13.67 4.38 21.14
CA LEU A 194 14.10 5.77 21.07
C LEU A 194 12.97 6.72 21.49
N VAL A 195 11.76 6.54 20.92
CA VAL A 195 10.58 7.34 21.23
C VAL A 195 10.22 7.27 22.72
N GLY A 196 10.28 6.08 23.33
CA GLY A 196 9.97 5.89 24.74
C GLY A 196 11.05 6.44 25.71
N SER A 197 12.24 6.80 25.20
CA SER A 197 13.35 7.36 26.01
C SER A 197 13.45 8.88 25.97
N LEU A 198 12.64 9.54 25.16
CA LEU A 198 12.62 10.99 24.93
C LEU A 198 11.55 11.69 25.73
#